data_61afe38db0bab947f6800ba9700c6d84
#
_entry.id   61afe38db0bab947f6800ba9700c6d84
#
_cell.length_a   1.000
_cell.length_b   1.000
_cell.length_c   1.000
_cell.angle_alpha   90.00
_cell.angle_beta   90.00
_cell.angle_gamma   90.00
#
_symmetry.space_group_name_H-M   'P 1'
#
loop_
_entity.id
_entity.type
_entity.pdbx_description
1 polymer ?
#
loop_
_entity_poly.entity_id
_entity_poly.type
_entity_poly.pdbx_seq_one_letter_code
_entity_poly.pdbx_strand_id
1 'polypeptide(L)'
;MPGLAIDRYGDVVVIHADAADLLERWLPEIRTDLGDFGSAYAKIHPRAASHLAADQVRRLAPEEPVWGTPRPEIEVLEHGVRYLVRPDAGLSVGLFLDMREVRSWLRGNAADRRVLNLFAYTCSFGVNAALGGAARVLNLDLSRGYLDWGKTNYRLNGLSVDDRDFVYGDAFDWLGRFARRGERFDLVIVDPPSFSSTPFSVTRDYPRLVEAAARTVAPAGILLAATNHAGTSDDRFEAWLQNGLTLAGRHGRVVQRWHGPRLDFPMAPGRGHPYLKVRALVLD
;
A
#
# COMPACT_ATOMS: atom_id res chain seq x y z
N MET A 1 -6.41 -13.21 -18.05
CA MET A 1 -7.88 -13.03 -18.15
C MET A 1 -8.22 -11.66 -17.60
N PRO A 2 -8.88 -10.76 -18.33
CA PRO A 2 -9.24 -9.45 -17.79
C PRO A 2 -10.20 -9.59 -16.59
N GLY A 3 -9.93 -8.88 -15.49
CA GLY A 3 -10.75 -8.91 -14.30
C GLY A 3 -10.45 -10.02 -13.30
N LEU A 4 -9.43 -10.85 -13.56
CA LEU A 4 -8.89 -11.82 -12.61
C LEU A 4 -7.41 -11.55 -12.36
N ALA A 5 -7.00 -11.66 -11.10
CA ALA A 5 -5.61 -11.69 -10.68
C ALA A 5 -5.44 -12.77 -9.60
N ILE A 6 -4.26 -13.35 -9.52
CA ILE A 6 -3.95 -14.39 -8.53
C ILE A 6 -2.63 -14.02 -7.87
N ASP A 7 -2.69 -13.79 -6.57
CA ASP A 7 -1.53 -13.51 -5.74
C ASP A 7 -1.12 -14.77 -5.00
N ARG A 8 0.19 -15.03 -4.96
CA ARG A 8 0.75 -16.15 -4.23
C ARG A 8 1.45 -15.69 -2.96
N TYR A 9 1.07 -16.27 -1.85
CA TYR A 9 1.66 -16.08 -0.52
C TYR A 9 2.14 -17.43 0.03
N GLY A 10 3.38 -17.83 -0.32
CA GLY A 10 3.91 -19.14 0.07
C GLY A 10 3.16 -20.29 -0.61
N ASP A 11 2.47 -21.12 0.19
CA ASP A 11 1.61 -22.23 -0.24
C ASP A 11 0.11 -21.87 -0.30
N VAL A 12 -0.22 -20.59 -0.12
CA VAL A 12 -1.57 -20.04 -0.22
C VAL A 12 -1.68 -19.14 -1.45
N VAL A 13 -2.80 -19.25 -2.15
CA VAL A 13 -3.15 -18.33 -3.24
C VAL A 13 -4.38 -17.51 -2.90
N VAL A 14 -4.40 -16.26 -3.33
CA VAL A 14 -5.56 -15.36 -3.22
C VAL A 14 -6.01 -14.97 -4.61
N ILE A 15 -7.26 -15.33 -4.94
CA ILE A 15 -7.87 -15.07 -6.23
C ILE A 15 -8.69 -13.80 -6.13
N HIS A 16 -8.31 -12.78 -6.88
CA HIS A 16 -9.02 -11.50 -6.97
C HIS A 16 -9.87 -11.48 -8.23
N ALA A 17 -11.16 -11.19 -8.12
CA ALA A 17 -12.07 -11.07 -9.24
C ALA A 17 -12.84 -9.74 -9.20
N ASP A 18 -13.08 -9.13 -10.37
CA ASP A 18 -13.90 -7.91 -10.49
C ASP A 18 -15.42 -8.20 -10.27
N ALA A 19 -15.84 -9.47 -10.39
CA ALA A 19 -17.24 -9.90 -10.26
C ALA A 19 -17.35 -11.39 -9.87
N ALA A 20 -18.46 -11.77 -9.23
CA ALA A 20 -18.69 -13.13 -8.76
C ALA A 20 -18.84 -14.15 -9.90
N ASP A 21 -19.57 -13.81 -10.94
CA ASP A 21 -19.78 -14.64 -12.14
C ASP A 21 -18.48 -14.97 -12.85
N LEU A 22 -17.54 -14.01 -12.85
CA LEU A 22 -16.21 -14.22 -13.40
C LEU A 22 -15.42 -15.26 -12.57
N LEU A 23 -15.50 -15.16 -11.24
CA LEU A 23 -14.89 -16.14 -10.34
C LEU A 23 -15.51 -17.52 -10.54
N GLU A 24 -16.84 -17.64 -10.49
CA GLU A 24 -17.57 -18.91 -10.67
C GLU A 24 -17.19 -19.60 -11.99
N ARG A 25 -17.12 -18.84 -13.07
CA ARG A 25 -16.75 -19.34 -14.40
C ARG A 25 -15.36 -19.96 -14.46
N TRP A 26 -14.37 -19.30 -13.81
CA TRP A 26 -12.95 -19.68 -13.97
C TRP A 26 -12.39 -20.50 -12.80
N LEU A 27 -13.10 -20.59 -11.69
CA LEU A 27 -12.66 -21.32 -10.50
C LEU A 27 -12.31 -22.79 -10.77
N PRO A 28 -13.06 -23.56 -11.60
CA PRO A 28 -12.70 -24.94 -11.90
C PRO A 28 -11.36 -25.08 -12.62
N GLU A 29 -11.07 -24.20 -13.59
CA GLU A 29 -9.80 -24.21 -14.34
C GLU A 29 -8.65 -23.76 -13.44
N ILE A 30 -8.84 -22.67 -12.68
CA ILE A 30 -7.86 -22.19 -11.72
C ILE A 30 -7.51 -23.28 -10.69
N ARG A 31 -8.52 -24.03 -10.22
CA ARG A 31 -8.30 -25.14 -9.29
C ARG A 31 -7.55 -26.29 -9.93
N THR A 32 -7.77 -26.57 -11.21
CA THR A 32 -7.02 -27.60 -11.95
C THR A 32 -5.54 -27.23 -12.05
N ASP A 33 -5.25 -25.94 -12.34
CA ASP A 33 -3.88 -25.47 -12.56
C ASP A 33 -3.11 -25.23 -11.24
N LEU A 34 -3.83 -24.86 -10.17
CA LEU A 34 -3.24 -24.46 -8.88
C LEU A 34 -3.68 -25.32 -7.69
N GLY A 35 -4.29 -26.48 -7.95
CA GLY A 35 -4.82 -27.35 -6.89
C GLY A 35 -3.78 -27.93 -5.94
N ASP A 36 -2.49 -27.92 -6.32
CA ASP A 36 -1.37 -28.34 -5.49
C ASP A 36 -1.02 -27.35 -4.37
N PHE A 37 -1.53 -26.11 -4.44
CA PHE A 37 -1.38 -25.17 -3.34
C PHE A 37 -2.23 -25.60 -2.14
N GLY A 38 -1.69 -25.44 -0.94
CA GLY A 38 -2.29 -25.90 0.32
C GLY A 38 -3.66 -25.23 0.64
N SER A 39 -3.89 -24.01 0.14
CA SER A 39 -5.16 -23.30 0.33
C SER A 39 -5.37 -22.19 -0.69
N ALA A 40 -6.63 -21.87 -0.99
CA ALA A 40 -6.99 -20.74 -1.82
C ALA A 40 -8.17 -19.95 -1.26
N TYR A 41 -8.07 -18.63 -1.30
CA TYR A 41 -9.10 -17.69 -0.90
C TYR A 41 -9.56 -16.86 -2.10
N ALA A 42 -10.82 -16.46 -2.11
CA ALA A 42 -11.37 -15.62 -3.17
C ALA A 42 -11.80 -14.25 -2.63
N LYS A 43 -11.48 -13.19 -3.37
CA LYS A 43 -11.83 -11.82 -3.06
C LYS A 43 -12.50 -11.18 -4.27
N ILE A 44 -13.70 -10.65 -4.10
CA ILE A 44 -14.43 -9.98 -5.17
C ILE A 44 -14.32 -8.47 -4.94
N HIS A 45 -13.82 -7.75 -5.93
CA HIS A 45 -13.61 -6.30 -5.90
C HIS A 45 -14.56 -5.59 -6.86
N PRO A 46 -15.81 -5.28 -6.47
CA PRO A 46 -16.74 -4.59 -7.35
C PRO A 46 -16.20 -3.22 -7.75
N ARG A 47 -16.26 -2.90 -9.05
CA ARG A 47 -15.74 -1.63 -9.61
C ARG A 47 -16.38 -0.37 -9.04
N ALA A 48 -17.57 -0.47 -8.44
CA ALA A 48 -18.37 0.63 -7.90
C ALA A 48 -18.43 0.66 -6.36
N ALA A 49 -17.61 -0.11 -5.66
CA ALA A 49 -17.68 -0.23 -4.21
C ALA A 49 -16.99 0.92 -3.48
N SER A 50 -17.68 2.03 -3.30
CA SER A 50 -17.39 2.99 -2.24
C SER A 50 -18.29 2.67 -1.03
N HIS A 51 -17.68 2.50 0.16
CA HIS A 51 -18.41 2.27 1.44
C HIS A 51 -19.13 0.92 1.56
N LEU A 52 -18.35 -0.17 1.60
CA LEU A 52 -18.90 -1.49 1.90
C LEU A 52 -19.18 -1.64 3.41
N ALA A 53 -20.38 -2.07 3.76
CA ALA A 53 -20.70 -2.50 5.11
C ALA A 53 -19.99 -3.82 5.45
N ALA A 54 -19.77 -4.10 6.74
CA ALA A 54 -19.01 -5.27 7.19
C ALA A 54 -19.60 -6.61 6.68
N ASP A 55 -20.94 -6.71 6.57
CA ASP A 55 -21.61 -7.87 6.02
C ASP A 55 -21.40 -8.02 4.50
N GLN A 56 -21.29 -6.92 3.77
CA GLN A 56 -20.92 -6.91 2.36
C GLN A 56 -19.48 -7.35 2.16
N VAL A 57 -18.54 -6.85 3.00
CA VAL A 57 -17.14 -7.29 2.96
C VAL A 57 -17.05 -8.79 3.17
N ARG A 58 -17.75 -9.37 4.18
CA ARG A 58 -17.75 -10.81 4.42
C ARG A 58 -18.30 -11.64 3.24
N ARG A 59 -19.28 -11.10 2.51
CA ARG A 59 -19.78 -11.76 1.28
C ARG A 59 -18.81 -11.71 0.12
N LEU A 60 -18.09 -10.59 -0.02
CA LEU A 60 -17.13 -10.37 -1.11
C LEU A 60 -15.75 -10.98 -0.83
N ALA A 61 -15.44 -11.22 0.43
CA ALA A 61 -14.20 -11.81 0.90
C ALA A 61 -14.50 -12.80 2.04
N PRO A 62 -15.01 -13.99 1.72
CA PRO A 62 -15.29 -15.02 2.72
C PRO A 62 -14.02 -15.38 3.51
N GLU A 63 -14.20 -15.70 4.80
CA GLU A 63 -13.12 -16.14 5.69
C GLU A 63 -12.68 -17.57 5.35
N GLU A 64 -13.60 -18.39 4.82
CA GLU A 64 -13.29 -19.75 4.43
C GLU A 64 -12.60 -19.81 3.05
N PRO A 65 -11.62 -20.71 2.88
CA PRO A 65 -10.98 -20.92 1.58
C PRO A 65 -11.94 -21.58 0.57
N VAL A 66 -11.78 -21.29 -0.72
CA VAL A 66 -12.53 -21.95 -1.81
C VAL A 66 -12.05 -23.36 -2.07
N TRP A 67 -10.82 -23.69 -1.65
CA TRP A 67 -10.31 -25.07 -1.48
C TRP A 67 -9.14 -25.09 -0.49
N GLY A 68 -8.81 -26.30 0.00
CA GLY A 68 -7.70 -26.55 0.91
C GLY A 68 -8.05 -26.34 2.39
N THR A 69 -7.05 -26.29 3.24
CA THR A 69 -7.21 -26.14 4.70
C THR A 69 -7.19 -24.66 5.08
N PRO A 70 -8.07 -24.19 5.98
CA PRO A 70 -8.03 -22.82 6.48
C PRO A 70 -6.66 -22.42 7.02
N ARG A 71 -6.16 -21.28 6.57
CA ARG A 71 -4.88 -20.68 6.96
C ARG A 71 -5.12 -19.21 7.30
N PRO A 72 -5.65 -18.90 8.49
CA PRO A 72 -6.02 -17.54 8.89
C PRO A 72 -4.80 -16.62 8.96
N GLU A 73 -3.63 -17.16 9.28
CA GLU A 73 -2.37 -16.42 9.35
C GLU A 73 -1.24 -17.23 8.70
N ILE A 74 -0.47 -16.57 7.88
CA ILE A 74 0.74 -17.13 7.26
C ILE A 74 1.88 -16.12 7.33
N GLU A 75 3.08 -16.60 7.55
CA GLU A 75 4.30 -15.81 7.43
C GLU A 75 4.86 -15.96 6.02
N VAL A 76 5.14 -14.86 5.35
CA VAL A 76 5.75 -14.85 4.02
C VAL A 76 7.06 -14.07 4.02
N LEU A 77 7.93 -14.41 3.07
CA LEU A 77 9.25 -13.82 2.94
C LEU A 77 9.35 -13.07 1.60
N GLU A 78 9.67 -11.78 1.65
CA GLU A 78 9.94 -10.94 0.49
C GLU A 78 11.33 -10.31 0.62
N HIS A 79 12.28 -10.67 -0.23
CA HIS A 79 13.65 -10.15 -0.19
C HIS A 79 14.31 -10.20 1.21
N GLY A 80 14.06 -11.28 1.95
CA GLY A 80 14.59 -11.50 3.31
C GLY A 80 13.80 -10.77 4.41
N VAL A 81 12.71 -10.10 4.11
CA VAL A 81 11.82 -9.45 5.08
C VAL A 81 10.58 -10.31 5.30
N ARG A 82 10.23 -10.53 6.58
CA ARG A 82 9.08 -11.34 6.99
C ARG A 82 7.84 -10.49 7.14
N TYR A 83 6.71 -11.00 6.67
CA TYR A 83 5.41 -10.36 6.83
C TYR A 83 4.35 -11.38 7.26
N LEU A 84 3.52 -10.98 8.18
CA LEU A 84 2.28 -11.68 8.47
C LEU A 84 1.24 -11.33 7.40
N VAL A 85 0.66 -12.34 6.78
CA VAL A 85 -0.46 -12.22 5.83
C VAL A 85 -1.65 -12.96 6.42
N ARG A 86 -2.85 -12.38 6.31
CA ARG A 86 -4.12 -12.97 6.76
C ARG A 86 -5.06 -13.12 5.58
N PRO A 87 -5.07 -14.27 4.92
CA PRO A 87 -5.87 -14.48 3.73
C PRO A 87 -7.37 -14.34 3.96
N ASP A 88 -7.85 -14.54 5.19
CA ASP A 88 -9.24 -14.40 5.63
C ASP A 88 -9.65 -12.96 6.03
N ALA A 89 -8.71 -12.03 6.16
CA ALA A 89 -8.92 -10.68 6.71
C ALA A 89 -9.61 -9.69 5.77
N GLY A 90 -10.69 -10.06 5.11
CA GLY A 90 -11.44 -9.18 4.21
C GLY A 90 -10.77 -9.01 2.84
N LEU A 91 -10.92 -7.84 2.21
CA LEU A 91 -10.48 -7.62 0.83
C LEU A 91 -8.95 -7.50 0.68
N SER A 92 -8.26 -7.01 1.70
CA SER A 92 -6.82 -6.84 1.69
C SER A 92 -6.16 -7.75 2.73
N VAL A 93 -5.18 -8.52 2.33
CA VAL A 93 -4.60 -9.63 3.10
C VAL A 93 -3.33 -9.28 3.88
N GLY A 94 -2.93 -8.03 3.89
CA GLY A 94 -1.81 -7.54 4.71
C GLY A 94 -0.56 -7.13 3.95
N LEU A 95 -0.36 -7.54 2.71
CA LEU A 95 0.81 -7.16 1.91
C LEU A 95 0.42 -6.99 0.44
N PHE A 96 0.72 -5.82 -0.13
CA PHE A 96 0.57 -5.53 -1.56
C PHE A 96 1.87 -5.88 -2.29
N LEU A 97 1.84 -6.94 -3.11
CA LEU A 97 3.03 -7.50 -3.77
C LEU A 97 3.59 -6.60 -4.87
N ASP A 98 2.75 -5.77 -5.47
CA ASP A 98 3.11 -4.82 -6.53
C ASP A 98 4.05 -3.68 -6.06
N MET A 99 4.13 -3.45 -4.74
CA MET A 99 5.02 -2.46 -4.10
C MET A 99 6.41 -3.02 -3.70
N ARG A 100 6.71 -4.25 -4.02
CA ARG A 100 7.93 -4.97 -3.61
C ARG A 100 9.23 -4.22 -3.96
N GLU A 101 9.32 -3.68 -5.18
CA GLU A 101 10.51 -2.94 -5.63
C GLU A 101 10.65 -1.60 -4.92
N VAL A 102 9.53 -0.94 -4.62
CA VAL A 102 9.50 0.31 -3.86
C VAL A 102 9.95 0.09 -2.43
N ARG A 103 9.52 -1.01 -1.79
CA ARG A 103 9.99 -1.40 -0.45
C ARG A 103 11.49 -1.68 -0.43
N SER A 104 12.00 -2.40 -1.44
CA SER A 104 13.43 -2.68 -1.57
C SER A 104 14.25 -1.40 -1.73
N TRP A 105 13.79 -0.47 -2.59
CA TRP A 105 14.43 0.83 -2.77
C TRP A 105 14.41 1.65 -1.48
N LEU A 106 13.28 1.68 -0.78
CA LEU A 106 13.14 2.39 0.50
C LEU A 106 14.16 1.88 1.52
N ARG A 107 14.34 0.56 1.63
CA ARG A 107 15.34 -0.05 2.52
C ARG A 107 16.76 0.44 2.21
N GLY A 108 17.10 0.58 0.94
CA GLY A 108 18.41 1.10 0.50
C GLY A 108 18.59 2.61 0.66
N ASN A 109 17.52 3.37 0.96
CA ASN A 109 17.53 4.82 1.01
C ASN A 109 17.07 5.40 2.37
N ALA A 110 16.92 4.58 3.40
CA ALA A 110 16.38 5.02 4.70
C ALA A 110 17.44 5.27 5.79
N ALA A 111 18.70 4.89 5.57
CA ALA A 111 19.76 4.99 6.58
C ALA A 111 19.85 6.42 7.17
N ASP A 112 19.92 6.50 8.50
CA ASP A 112 20.01 7.73 9.32
C ASP A 112 18.86 8.74 9.13
N ARG A 113 17.79 8.36 8.42
CA ARG A 113 16.67 9.25 8.11
C ARG A 113 15.55 9.14 9.13
N ARG A 114 14.90 10.28 9.38
CA ARG A 114 13.58 10.35 10.01
C ARG A 114 12.53 10.12 8.94
N VAL A 115 11.78 9.03 9.05
CA VAL A 115 10.78 8.61 8.06
C VAL A 115 9.37 8.80 8.60
N LEU A 116 8.48 9.40 7.80
CA LEU A 116 7.04 9.46 8.06
C LEU A 116 6.33 8.59 7.03
N ASN A 117 5.68 7.53 7.49
CA ASN A 117 4.90 6.61 6.68
C ASN A 117 3.41 6.88 6.89
N LEU A 118 2.79 7.61 5.97
CA LEU A 118 1.36 7.93 5.98
C LEU A 118 0.57 6.82 5.30
N PHE A 119 -0.67 6.57 5.77
CA PHE A 119 -1.51 5.47 5.30
C PHE A 119 -0.77 4.14 5.45
N ALA A 120 -0.19 3.95 6.64
CA ALA A 120 0.83 2.94 6.89
C ALA A 120 0.34 1.50 6.73
N TYR A 121 -0.97 1.27 6.80
CA TYR A 121 -1.59 -0.05 6.73
C TYR A 121 -0.89 -1.01 7.70
N THR A 122 -0.39 -2.15 7.25
CA THR A 122 0.38 -3.11 8.05
C THR A 122 1.87 -2.73 8.19
N CYS A 123 2.22 -1.49 7.92
CA CYS A 123 3.55 -0.89 8.07
C CYS A 123 4.65 -1.55 7.23
N SER A 124 4.35 -2.17 6.09
CA SER A 124 5.36 -2.84 5.27
C SER A 124 6.48 -1.90 4.79
N PHE A 125 6.16 -0.64 4.46
CA PHE A 125 7.16 0.39 4.17
C PHE A 125 7.97 0.75 5.42
N GLY A 126 7.29 0.90 6.57
CA GLY A 126 7.95 1.21 7.84
C GLY A 126 8.96 0.14 8.26
N VAL A 127 8.61 -1.16 8.11
CA VAL A 127 9.52 -2.28 8.35
C VAL A 127 10.77 -2.17 7.48
N ASN A 128 10.60 -1.91 6.17
CA ASN A 128 11.74 -1.77 5.26
C ASN A 128 12.60 -0.56 5.59
N ALA A 129 12.00 0.58 5.95
CA ALA A 129 12.75 1.75 6.38
C ALA A 129 13.57 1.47 7.65
N ALA A 130 12.98 0.81 8.65
CA ALA A 130 13.66 0.44 9.88
C ALA A 130 14.80 -0.56 9.63
N LEU A 131 14.58 -1.60 8.82
CA LEU A 131 15.62 -2.54 8.40
C LEU A 131 16.72 -1.87 7.56
N GLY A 132 16.40 -0.78 6.88
CA GLY A 132 17.35 0.07 6.15
C GLY A 132 18.16 1.01 7.03
N GLY A 133 18.02 0.94 8.37
CA GLY A 133 18.77 1.77 9.31
C GLY A 133 18.19 3.17 9.50
N ALA A 134 16.89 3.38 9.27
CA ALA A 134 16.25 4.65 9.58
C ALA A 134 16.48 5.06 11.04
N ALA A 135 16.79 6.32 11.29
CA ALA A 135 16.98 6.85 12.65
C ALA A 135 15.68 6.80 13.45
N ARG A 136 14.54 6.99 12.79
CA ARG A 136 13.21 6.83 13.35
C ARG A 136 12.19 6.64 12.23
N VAL A 137 11.19 5.78 12.45
CA VAL A 137 10.06 5.60 11.54
C VAL A 137 8.76 5.85 12.28
N LEU A 138 8.00 6.83 11.83
CA LEU A 138 6.67 7.12 12.34
C LEU A 138 5.64 6.55 11.37
N ASN A 139 4.84 5.59 11.82
CA ASN A 139 3.77 4.95 11.04
C ASN A 139 2.42 5.55 11.46
N LEU A 140 1.68 6.11 10.51
CA LEU A 140 0.40 6.76 10.75
C LEU A 140 -0.71 6.12 9.93
N ASP A 141 -1.78 5.70 10.59
CA ASP A 141 -2.96 5.11 9.95
C ASP A 141 -4.25 5.43 10.72
N LEU A 142 -5.39 5.39 10.04
CA LEU A 142 -6.73 5.52 10.63
C LEU A 142 -7.23 4.25 11.32
N SER A 143 -6.53 3.12 11.18
CA SER A 143 -6.89 1.84 11.74
C SER A 143 -5.90 1.40 12.82
N ARG A 144 -6.36 1.32 14.07
CA ARG A 144 -5.57 0.74 15.16
C ARG A 144 -5.22 -0.73 14.88
N GLY A 145 -6.16 -1.49 14.30
CA GLY A 145 -5.94 -2.89 13.96
C GLY A 145 -4.82 -3.07 12.93
N TYR A 146 -4.72 -2.19 11.94
CA TYR A 146 -3.62 -2.23 10.98
C TYR A 146 -2.28 -1.83 11.61
N LEU A 147 -2.27 -0.84 12.49
CA LEU A 147 -1.05 -0.48 13.23
C LEU A 147 -0.58 -1.61 14.16
N ASP A 148 -1.49 -2.32 14.83
CA ASP A 148 -1.14 -3.47 15.67
C ASP A 148 -0.62 -4.64 14.83
N TRP A 149 -1.18 -4.85 13.64
CA TRP A 149 -0.63 -5.79 12.67
C TRP A 149 0.77 -5.34 12.20
N GLY A 150 0.97 -4.04 11.97
CA GLY A 150 2.28 -3.45 11.69
C GLY A 150 3.31 -3.73 12.79
N LYS A 151 2.94 -3.59 14.06
CA LYS A 151 3.80 -3.94 15.20
C LYS A 151 4.20 -5.42 15.18
N THR A 152 3.29 -6.30 14.74
CA THR A 152 3.61 -7.73 14.56
C THR A 152 4.66 -7.90 13.45
N ASN A 153 4.52 -7.21 12.32
CA ASN A 153 5.51 -7.24 11.24
C ASN A 153 6.89 -6.72 11.69
N TYR A 154 6.94 -5.70 12.55
CA TYR A 154 8.20 -5.24 13.17
C TYR A 154 8.84 -6.36 14.00
N ARG A 155 8.08 -7.00 14.89
CA ARG A 155 8.59 -8.10 15.76
C ARG A 155 9.07 -9.30 14.97
N LEU A 156 8.39 -9.70 13.89
CA LEU A 156 8.80 -10.78 13.00
C LEU A 156 10.19 -10.55 12.38
N ASN A 157 10.60 -9.29 12.26
CA ASN A 157 11.89 -8.90 11.72
C ASN A 157 12.92 -8.52 12.81
N GLY A 158 12.65 -8.82 14.08
CA GLY A 158 13.55 -8.49 15.19
C GLY A 158 13.67 -7.00 15.49
N LEU A 159 12.76 -6.17 14.95
CA LEU A 159 12.75 -4.73 15.19
C LEU A 159 12.06 -4.40 16.53
N SER A 160 12.58 -3.41 17.22
CA SER A 160 11.93 -2.85 18.42
C SER A 160 10.62 -2.13 18.06
N VAL A 161 9.66 -2.19 18.97
CA VAL A 161 8.37 -1.51 18.85
C VAL A 161 8.26 -0.47 19.95
N ASP A 162 8.25 0.81 19.59
CA ASP A 162 7.85 1.91 20.48
C ASP A 162 6.44 2.34 20.06
N ASP A 163 5.48 2.26 20.98
CA ASP A 163 4.08 2.61 20.68
C ASP A 163 3.90 4.05 20.19
N ARG A 164 4.83 4.95 20.55
CA ARG A 164 4.84 6.35 20.08
C ARG A 164 5.13 6.49 18.59
N ASP A 165 5.65 5.44 17.96
CA ASP A 165 5.97 5.40 16.52
C ASP A 165 4.82 4.82 15.67
N PHE A 166 3.71 4.42 16.33
CA PHE A 166 2.49 3.91 15.69
C PHE A 166 1.32 4.84 16.01
N VAL A 167 1.11 5.81 15.15
CA VAL A 167 0.23 6.95 15.38
C VAL A 167 -1.15 6.69 14.75
N TYR A 168 -2.17 6.59 15.59
CA TYR A 168 -3.56 6.53 15.14
C TYR A 168 -4.09 7.93 14.83
N GLY A 169 -4.67 8.13 13.64
CA GLY A 169 -5.34 9.37 13.30
C GLY A 169 -5.37 9.70 11.82
N ASP A 170 -6.05 10.81 11.49
CA ASP A 170 -6.14 11.32 10.14
C ASP A 170 -4.82 11.95 9.66
N ALA A 171 -4.45 11.68 8.41
CA ALA A 171 -3.19 12.15 7.83
C ALA A 171 -3.13 13.68 7.73
N PHE A 172 -4.22 14.35 7.33
CA PHE A 172 -4.24 15.81 7.23
C PHE A 172 -4.12 16.49 8.59
N ASP A 173 -4.80 15.94 9.61
CA ASP A 173 -4.72 16.44 10.98
C ASP A 173 -3.29 16.38 11.52
N TRP A 174 -2.63 15.23 11.34
CA TRP A 174 -1.26 15.04 11.81
C TRP A 174 -0.25 15.85 11.01
N LEU A 175 -0.36 15.91 9.69
CA LEU A 175 0.49 16.77 8.84
C LEU A 175 0.37 18.23 9.27
N GLY A 176 -0.86 18.70 9.53
CA GLY A 176 -1.09 20.04 10.07
C GLY A 176 -0.43 20.27 11.44
N ARG A 177 -0.44 19.28 12.33
CA ARG A 177 0.24 19.34 13.65
C ARG A 177 1.75 19.38 13.49
N PHE A 178 2.33 18.49 12.65
CA PHE A 178 3.78 18.48 12.40
C PHE A 178 4.25 19.81 11.80
N ALA A 179 3.55 20.34 10.80
CA ALA A 179 3.90 21.60 10.18
C ALA A 179 3.89 22.78 11.20
N ARG A 180 2.85 22.87 12.05
CA ARG A 180 2.78 23.89 13.11
C ARG A 180 3.88 23.79 14.15
N ARG A 181 4.37 22.57 14.44
CA ARG A 181 5.48 22.32 15.37
C ARG A 181 6.85 22.47 14.72
N GLY A 182 6.92 22.75 13.42
CA GLY A 182 8.17 22.77 12.68
C GLY A 182 8.85 21.41 12.54
N GLU A 183 8.11 20.30 12.79
CA GLU A 183 8.66 18.95 12.62
C GLU A 183 8.90 18.67 11.14
N ARG A 184 10.06 18.06 10.84
CA ARG A 184 10.49 17.71 9.49
C ARG A 184 10.95 16.27 9.46
N PHE A 185 10.76 15.64 8.29
CA PHE A 185 11.14 14.27 8.01
C PHE A 185 12.02 14.24 6.75
N ASP A 186 13.05 13.42 6.78
CA ASP A 186 13.97 13.28 5.64
C ASP A 186 13.36 12.45 4.50
N LEU A 187 12.33 11.64 4.84
CA LEU A 187 11.56 10.87 3.88
C LEU A 187 10.10 10.81 4.34
N VAL A 188 9.19 11.22 3.47
CA VAL A 188 7.73 11.15 3.70
C VAL A 188 7.11 10.26 2.64
N ILE A 189 6.35 9.25 3.06
CA ILE A 189 5.64 8.30 2.19
C ILE A 189 4.17 8.67 2.19
N VAL A 190 3.58 8.77 0.98
CA VAL A 190 2.18 9.13 0.74
C VAL A 190 1.58 8.09 -0.20
N ASP A 191 0.86 7.12 0.35
CA ASP A 191 0.19 6.04 -0.39
C ASP A 191 -1.28 5.90 0.05
N PRO A 192 -2.13 6.88 -0.28
CA PRO A 192 -3.52 6.86 0.15
C PRO A 192 -4.32 5.80 -0.60
N PRO A 193 -5.32 5.17 0.04
CA PRO A 193 -6.21 4.23 -0.62
C PRO A 193 -6.99 4.92 -1.75
N SER A 194 -7.10 4.28 -2.92
CA SER A 194 -7.89 4.78 -4.04
C SER A 194 -9.39 4.76 -3.76
N PHE A 195 -9.84 3.85 -2.90
CA PHE A 195 -11.20 3.75 -2.40
C PHE A 195 -11.15 3.77 -0.88
N SER A 196 -11.80 4.75 -0.27
CA SER A 196 -11.79 4.92 1.19
C SER A 196 -13.21 5.19 1.67
N SER A 197 -13.53 4.70 2.88
CA SER A 197 -14.75 5.04 3.60
C SER A 197 -14.73 6.48 4.16
N THR A 198 -13.60 7.17 4.05
CA THR A 198 -13.46 8.58 4.41
C THR A 198 -13.90 9.49 3.26
N PRO A 199 -14.19 10.78 3.52
CA PRO A 199 -14.51 11.76 2.46
C PRO A 199 -13.35 12.04 1.51
N PHE A 200 -12.18 11.43 1.70
CA PHE A 200 -11.01 11.59 0.82
C PHE A 200 -11.28 10.98 -0.57
N SER A 201 -11.09 11.79 -1.59
CA SER A 201 -11.13 11.37 -3.00
C SER A 201 -9.77 11.60 -3.65
N VAL A 202 -9.12 10.52 -4.09
CA VAL A 202 -7.80 10.57 -4.74
C VAL A 202 -7.77 11.63 -5.86
N THR A 203 -8.78 11.63 -6.72
CA THR A 203 -8.82 12.53 -7.88
C THR A 203 -9.00 14.02 -7.54
N ARG A 204 -9.58 14.31 -6.38
CA ARG A 204 -9.85 15.68 -5.91
C ARG A 204 -8.81 16.17 -4.91
N ASP A 205 -8.44 15.32 -3.98
CA ASP A 205 -7.75 15.74 -2.76
C ASP A 205 -6.23 15.43 -2.80
N TYR A 206 -5.74 14.68 -3.80
CA TYR A 206 -4.33 14.32 -3.89
C TYR A 206 -3.37 15.52 -3.91
N PRO A 207 -3.62 16.61 -4.68
CA PRO A 207 -2.74 17.79 -4.63
C PRO A 207 -2.66 18.43 -3.23
N ARG A 208 -3.78 18.48 -2.50
CA ARG A 208 -3.82 19.02 -1.12
C ARG A 208 -3.05 18.10 -0.14
N LEU A 209 -3.10 16.80 -0.35
CA LEU A 209 -2.32 15.84 0.44
C LEU A 209 -0.82 16.02 0.20
N VAL A 210 -0.42 16.18 -1.07
CA VAL A 210 0.97 16.49 -1.44
C VAL A 210 1.42 17.82 -0.86
N GLU A 211 0.60 18.87 -0.91
CA GLU A 211 0.86 20.16 -0.27
C GLU A 211 1.16 19.98 1.23
N ALA A 212 0.25 19.32 1.94
CA ALA A 212 0.39 19.11 3.38
C ALA A 212 1.63 18.27 3.72
N ALA A 213 1.92 17.21 2.97
CA ALA A 213 3.09 16.35 3.14
C ALA A 213 4.39 17.12 2.85
N ALA A 214 4.45 17.87 1.73
CA ALA A 214 5.64 18.62 1.32
C ALA A 214 6.08 19.65 2.36
N ARG A 215 5.14 20.22 3.11
CA ARG A 215 5.44 21.14 4.23
C ARG A 215 6.15 20.46 5.40
N THR A 216 6.15 19.13 5.48
CA THR A 216 6.82 18.34 6.51
C THR A 216 8.10 17.66 6.02
N VAL A 217 8.39 17.70 4.72
CA VAL A 217 9.65 17.20 4.17
C VAL A 217 10.79 18.18 4.48
N ALA A 218 11.91 17.68 4.97
CA ALA A 218 13.13 18.45 5.21
C ALA A 218 13.71 18.99 3.89
N PRO A 219 14.54 20.05 3.90
CA PRO A 219 15.32 20.45 2.74
C PRO A 219 16.17 19.28 2.22
N ALA A 220 16.23 19.09 0.91
CA ALA A 220 16.85 17.93 0.24
C ALA A 220 16.25 16.57 0.67
N GLY A 221 15.11 16.57 1.34
CA GLY A 221 14.37 15.37 1.72
C GLY A 221 13.60 14.76 0.56
N ILE A 222 13.07 13.56 0.79
CA ILE A 222 12.36 12.77 -0.23
C ILE A 222 10.87 12.73 0.08
N LEU A 223 10.06 13.02 -0.93
CA LEU A 223 8.64 12.68 -0.97
C LEU A 223 8.46 11.45 -1.85
N LEU A 224 8.02 10.34 -1.27
CA LEU A 224 7.65 9.11 -1.98
C LEU A 224 6.13 9.08 -2.09
N ALA A 225 5.61 9.32 -3.29
CA ALA A 225 4.18 9.45 -3.56
C ALA A 225 3.68 8.32 -4.45
N ALA A 226 2.57 7.68 -4.09
CA ALA A 226 1.99 6.55 -4.81
C ALA A 226 0.49 6.74 -5.06
N THR A 227 0.00 6.15 -6.15
CA THR A 227 -1.42 5.95 -6.42
C THR A 227 -1.64 4.69 -7.25
N ASN A 228 -2.64 3.89 -6.87
CA ASN A 228 -3.12 2.75 -7.64
C ASN A 228 -4.42 3.04 -8.40
N HIS A 229 -4.79 4.33 -8.53
CA HIS A 229 -6.00 4.72 -9.24
C HIS A 229 -5.86 4.46 -10.76
N ALA A 230 -6.59 3.45 -11.26
CA ALA A 230 -6.48 2.97 -12.63
C ALA A 230 -6.88 4.01 -13.69
N GLY A 231 -7.76 4.96 -13.37
CA GLY A 231 -8.20 6.02 -14.27
C GLY A 231 -7.27 7.23 -14.35
N THR A 232 -6.11 7.21 -13.65
CA THR A 232 -5.15 8.32 -13.66
C THR A 232 -3.96 7.96 -14.54
N SER A 233 -3.65 8.79 -15.54
CA SER A 233 -2.42 8.65 -16.35
C SER A 233 -1.19 9.11 -15.55
N ASP A 234 0.01 8.75 -16.03
CA ASP A 234 1.29 9.22 -15.48
C ASP A 234 1.38 10.75 -15.48
N ASP A 235 1.04 11.39 -16.60
CA ASP A 235 1.09 12.86 -16.74
C ASP A 235 0.14 13.53 -15.74
N ARG A 236 -1.06 12.98 -15.57
CA ARG A 236 -2.03 13.51 -14.61
C ARG A 236 -1.55 13.33 -13.17
N PHE A 237 -0.93 12.20 -12.85
CA PHE A 237 -0.36 11.99 -11.55
C PHE A 237 0.80 12.95 -11.27
N GLU A 238 1.72 13.12 -12.21
CA GLU A 238 2.81 14.10 -12.07
C GLU A 238 2.29 15.53 -11.99
N ALA A 239 1.24 15.88 -12.72
CA ALA A 239 0.59 17.19 -12.59
C ALA A 239 -0.01 17.41 -11.18
N TRP A 240 -0.57 16.37 -10.54
CA TRP A 240 -1.04 16.47 -9.15
C TRP A 240 0.10 16.74 -8.18
N LEU A 241 1.25 16.07 -8.37
CA LEU A 241 2.45 16.25 -7.55
C LEU A 241 2.96 17.69 -7.68
N GLN A 242 3.11 18.19 -8.92
CA GLN A 242 3.58 19.55 -9.18
C GLN A 242 2.63 20.60 -8.61
N ASN A 243 1.32 20.42 -8.77
CA ASN A 243 0.33 21.33 -8.20
C ASN A 243 0.45 21.37 -6.66
N GLY A 244 0.51 20.22 -5.99
CA GLY A 244 0.67 20.18 -4.54
C GLY A 244 1.98 20.81 -4.06
N LEU A 245 3.10 20.59 -4.75
CA LEU A 245 4.37 21.25 -4.44
C LEU A 245 4.28 22.77 -4.61
N THR A 246 3.67 23.26 -5.70
CA THR A 246 3.45 24.69 -5.93
C THR A 246 2.62 25.32 -4.81
N LEU A 247 1.54 24.66 -4.37
CA LEU A 247 0.71 25.11 -3.24
C LEU A 247 1.49 25.16 -1.93
N ALA A 248 2.47 24.25 -1.75
CA ALA A 248 3.36 24.26 -0.58
C ALA A 248 4.47 25.32 -0.65
N GLY A 249 4.64 26.00 -1.80
CA GLY A 249 5.78 26.87 -2.08
C GLY A 249 7.10 26.13 -2.18
N ARG A 250 7.08 24.87 -2.65
CA ARG A 250 8.24 23.98 -2.77
C ARG A 250 8.45 23.58 -4.23
N HIS A 251 9.70 23.24 -4.55
CA HIS A 251 10.06 22.61 -5.81
C HIS A 251 10.56 21.21 -5.56
N GLY A 252 10.38 20.33 -6.56
CA GLY A 252 10.80 18.95 -6.44
C GLY A 252 11.17 18.37 -7.78
N ARG A 253 12.20 17.50 -7.78
CA ARG A 253 12.65 16.77 -8.96
C ARG A 253 12.37 15.29 -8.78
N VAL A 254 11.65 14.67 -9.71
CA VAL A 254 11.46 13.22 -9.74
C VAL A 254 12.79 12.53 -9.99
N VAL A 255 13.22 11.69 -9.05
CA VAL A 255 14.48 10.95 -9.13
C VAL A 255 14.25 9.47 -9.47
N GLN A 256 13.06 8.95 -9.22
CA GLN A 256 12.72 7.57 -9.51
C GLN A 256 11.24 7.41 -9.85
N ARG A 257 10.92 6.45 -10.72
CA ARG A 257 9.55 6.09 -11.15
C ARG A 257 9.38 4.57 -11.10
N TRP A 258 8.23 4.10 -10.61
CA TRP A 258 7.82 2.70 -10.64
C TRP A 258 6.36 2.57 -11.11
N HIS A 259 6.06 1.42 -11.70
CA HIS A 259 4.72 1.03 -12.16
C HIS A 259 4.33 -0.39 -11.72
N GLY A 260 5.02 -0.93 -10.73
CA GLY A 260 4.93 -2.33 -10.33
C GLY A 260 5.86 -3.25 -11.13
N PRO A 261 6.18 -4.43 -10.59
CA PRO A 261 7.05 -5.41 -11.24
C PRO A 261 6.36 -5.99 -12.48
N ARG A 262 6.91 -5.73 -13.66
CA ARG A 262 6.29 -6.15 -14.95
C ARG A 262 6.17 -7.66 -15.11
N LEU A 263 7.07 -8.43 -14.49
CA LEU A 263 7.06 -9.89 -14.59
C LEU A 263 5.82 -10.49 -13.91
N ASP A 264 5.51 -10.02 -12.71
CA ASP A 264 4.42 -10.57 -11.89
C ASP A 264 3.10 -9.80 -12.08
N PHE A 265 3.19 -8.52 -12.47
CA PHE A 265 2.04 -7.64 -12.68
C PHE A 265 2.02 -7.13 -14.14
N PRO A 266 1.85 -8.01 -15.13
CA PRO A 266 1.81 -7.60 -16.53
C PRO A 266 0.59 -6.71 -16.78
N MET A 267 0.78 -5.68 -17.61
CA MET A 267 -0.35 -4.87 -18.06
C MET A 267 -1.28 -5.70 -18.94
N ALA A 268 -2.58 -5.67 -18.65
CA ALA A 268 -3.56 -6.28 -19.52
C ALA A 268 -3.54 -5.61 -20.90
N PRO A 269 -3.65 -6.39 -22.00
CA PRO A 269 -3.77 -5.83 -23.35
C PRO A 269 -4.88 -4.79 -23.44
N GLY A 270 -4.62 -3.64 -24.07
CA GLY A 270 -5.60 -2.55 -24.25
C GLY A 270 -5.72 -1.55 -23.09
N ARG A 271 -5.01 -1.73 -21.99
CA ARG A 271 -4.85 -0.67 -20.98
C ARG A 271 -3.79 0.33 -21.45
N GLY A 272 -4.17 1.60 -21.56
CA GLY A 272 -3.27 2.66 -22.05
C GLY A 272 -2.16 3.06 -21.07
N HIS A 273 -2.27 2.71 -19.77
CA HIS A 273 -1.28 3.04 -18.73
C HIS A 273 -1.39 2.08 -17.53
N PRO A 274 -0.28 1.91 -16.76
CA PRO A 274 -0.27 1.11 -15.55
C PRO A 274 -1.25 1.63 -14.49
N TYR A 275 -1.84 0.71 -13.71
CA TYR A 275 -2.71 1.13 -12.60
C TYR A 275 -1.92 1.72 -11.44
N LEU A 276 -0.74 1.15 -11.13
CA LEU A 276 0.15 1.62 -10.07
C LEU A 276 1.14 2.64 -10.63
N LYS A 277 1.27 3.76 -9.96
CA LYS A 277 2.26 4.82 -10.22
C LYS A 277 2.91 5.24 -8.93
N VAL A 278 4.23 5.17 -8.85
CA VAL A 278 5.01 5.65 -7.70
C VAL A 278 6.11 6.58 -8.18
N ARG A 279 6.31 7.66 -7.45
CA ARG A 279 7.35 8.66 -7.73
C ARG A 279 8.12 8.99 -6.45
N ALA A 280 9.43 8.95 -6.53
CA ALA A 280 10.29 9.56 -5.52
C ALA A 280 10.74 10.93 -6.01
N LEU A 281 10.51 11.97 -5.22
CA LEU A 281 10.91 13.35 -5.52
C LEU A 281 11.86 13.83 -4.42
N VAL A 282 12.97 14.45 -4.82
CA VAL A 282 13.82 15.23 -3.92
C VAL A 282 13.31 16.66 -3.93
N LEU A 283 13.02 17.20 -2.73
CA LEU A 283 12.52 18.56 -2.55
C LEU A 283 13.66 19.52 -2.19
N ASP A 284 13.52 20.80 -2.58
CA ASP A 284 14.44 21.90 -2.23
C ASP A 284 14.58 22.18 -0.74
#